data_b4ca80d4b90a45b9ccd5e10de8f9ec02
#
_entry.id   b4ca80d4b90a45b9ccd5e10de8f9ec02
#
_cell.length_a   1.000
_cell.length_b   1.000
_cell.length_c   1.000
_cell.angle_alpha   90.00
_cell.angle_beta   90.00
_cell.angle_gamma   90.00
#
_symmetry.space_group_name_H-M   'P 1'
#
loop_
_entity.id
_entity.type
_entity.pdbx_description
1 polymer ?
#
loop_
_entity_poly.entity_id
_entity_poly.type
_entity_poly.pdbx_seq_one_letter_code
_entity_poly.pdbx_strand_id
1 'polypeptide(L)'
;MNRLTLPGGRGAHPYWLQAYLLVFTAVGLFADSRVTALWQQHLLGALSFTVLYLAALKAPREQRLQVWICVVVATAYEVFGSLVWGIYHYRFHNLPVYVPAGHGIVYLFGLLAVQTPLVARHGRRLAYVALAGAGTWALLGLTVLPAVTGRLDVQGALWLPYFAYFLLRSPRWPVFAAIFIIVSELEICGTSFGNWYWMPVAPWTHIPSGNPPSVVAGGYCVIDASVLSVLWLVRNYRVGLNTIMTRIKTTISPMPGPRIWFRRASRVKSGEVVSPAATSLI
;
A
#
# COMPACT_ATOMS: atom_id res chain seq x y z
N MET A 1 -7.96 10.59 -21.09
CA MET A 1 -7.81 9.23 -20.54
C MET A 1 -6.38 8.77 -20.83
N ASN A 2 -5.43 9.10 -19.95
CA ASN A 2 -4.06 8.59 -20.07
C ASN A 2 -4.08 7.11 -19.73
N ARG A 3 -3.83 6.27 -20.74
CA ARG A 3 -3.45 4.87 -20.51
C ARG A 3 -2.24 4.90 -19.58
N LEU A 4 -2.38 4.34 -18.38
CA LEU A 4 -1.26 3.98 -17.54
C LEU A 4 -0.41 2.99 -18.36
N THR A 5 0.55 3.49 -19.12
CA THR A 5 1.62 2.69 -19.69
C THR A 5 2.41 2.18 -18.50
N LEU A 6 2.14 0.94 -18.11
CA LEU A 6 2.97 0.21 -17.17
C LEU A 6 4.39 0.19 -17.78
N PRO A 7 5.43 0.62 -17.04
CA PRO A 7 6.79 0.47 -17.52
C PRO A 7 6.99 -1.03 -17.76
N GLY A 8 7.24 -1.40 -19.00
CA GLY A 8 7.55 -2.76 -19.42
C GLY A 8 8.88 -3.22 -18.81
N GLY A 9 8.88 -3.45 -17.49
CA GLY A 9 9.95 -4.13 -16.78
C GLY A 9 9.88 -5.61 -17.13
N ARG A 10 10.84 -6.10 -17.88
CA ARG A 10 11.12 -7.52 -18.12
C ARG A 10 11.36 -8.22 -16.78
N GLY A 11 10.35 -8.93 -16.32
CA GLY A 11 10.38 -9.71 -15.10
C GLY A 11 8.95 -9.78 -14.55
N ALA A 12 8.11 -10.68 -15.13
CA ALA A 12 6.91 -11.10 -14.41
C ALA A 12 7.39 -11.49 -13.02
N HIS A 13 6.90 -10.78 -11.99
CA HIS A 13 7.18 -11.17 -10.62
C HIS A 13 6.73 -12.63 -10.50
N PRO A 14 7.64 -13.53 -10.19
CA PRO A 14 7.28 -14.93 -10.16
C PRO A 14 6.21 -15.11 -9.09
N TYR A 15 5.15 -15.85 -9.40
CA TYR A 15 4.06 -16.18 -8.47
C TYR A 15 4.54 -16.71 -7.11
N TRP A 16 5.80 -17.18 -7.05
CA TRP A 16 6.38 -17.68 -5.81
C TRP A 16 6.40 -16.63 -4.69
N LEU A 17 6.60 -15.33 -5.00
CA LEU A 17 6.58 -14.30 -3.96
C LEU A 17 5.17 -14.13 -3.38
N GLN A 18 4.14 -14.14 -4.21
CA GLN A 18 2.76 -14.09 -3.74
C GLN A 18 2.38 -15.35 -2.96
N ALA A 19 2.74 -16.53 -3.47
CA ALA A 19 2.55 -17.78 -2.76
C ALA A 19 3.30 -17.79 -1.41
N TYR A 20 4.54 -17.29 -1.39
CA TYR A 20 5.30 -17.13 -0.16
C TYR A 20 4.57 -16.22 0.84
N LEU A 21 4.04 -15.08 0.41
CA LEU A 21 3.33 -14.16 1.31
C LEU A 21 2.07 -14.80 1.90
N LEU A 22 1.28 -15.53 1.09
CA LEU A 22 0.12 -16.29 1.57
C LEU A 22 0.53 -17.37 2.60
N VAL A 23 1.54 -18.17 2.30
CA VAL A 23 2.02 -19.20 3.23
C VAL A 23 2.59 -18.55 4.50
N PHE A 24 3.34 -17.46 4.35
CA PHE A 24 3.92 -16.75 5.49
C PHE A 24 2.84 -16.20 6.44
N THR A 25 1.76 -15.63 5.90
CA THR A 25 0.65 -15.11 6.71
C THR A 25 -0.06 -16.23 7.45
N ALA A 26 -0.41 -17.33 6.79
CA ALA A 26 -1.06 -18.49 7.42
C ALA A 26 -0.19 -19.12 8.51
N VAL A 27 1.10 -19.37 8.20
CA VAL A 27 2.06 -19.95 9.17
C VAL A 27 2.32 -18.99 10.33
N GLY A 28 2.42 -17.68 10.06
CA GLY A 28 2.60 -16.66 11.08
C GLY A 28 1.42 -16.61 12.07
N LEU A 29 0.18 -16.68 11.56
CA LEU A 29 -1.02 -16.74 12.40
C LEU A 29 -1.11 -18.06 13.18
N PHE A 30 -0.76 -19.18 12.57
CA PHE A 30 -0.66 -20.43 13.30
C PHE A 30 0.39 -20.36 14.41
N ALA A 31 1.56 -19.79 14.15
CA ALA A 31 2.60 -19.59 15.17
C ALA A 31 2.10 -18.68 16.30
N ASP A 32 1.41 -17.54 15.98
CA ASP A 32 0.85 -16.66 16.98
C ASP A 32 -0.19 -17.37 17.87
N SER A 33 -0.98 -18.30 17.32
CA SER A 33 -1.93 -19.08 18.11
C SER A 33 -1.27 -19.96 19.19
N ARG A 34 0.01 -20.25 19.05
CA ARG A 34 0.82 -21.05 20.00
C ARG A 34 1.64 -20.19 20.96
N VAL A 35 1.67 -18.90 20.76
CA VAL A 35 2.37 -17.95 21.63
C VAL A 35 1.68 -17.89 23.00
N THR A 36 2.48 -17.91 24.07
CA THR A 36 1.99 -17.84 25.45
C THR A 36 2.38 -16.56 26.16
N ALA A 37 3.32 -15.79 25.58
CA ALA A 37 3.84 -14.56 26.18
C ALA A 37 3.98 -13.43 25.14
N LEU A 38 3.79 -12.20 25.56
CA LEU A 38 3.83 -11.01 24.65
C LEU A 38 5.18 -10.85 23.94
N TRP A 39 6.30 -11.19 24.57
CA TRP A 39 7.62 -11.09 23.92
C TRP A 39 7.74 -12.00 22.69
N GLN A 40 7.13 -13.18 22.71
CA GLN A 40 7.08 -14.08 21.56
C GLN A 40 6.27 -13.44 20.41
N GLN A 41 5.15 -12.78 20.75
CA GLN A 41 4.35 -12.03 19.76
C GLN A 41 5.15 -10.86 19.17
N HIS A 42 5.98 -10.18 19.97
CA HIS A 42 6.88 -9.13 19.48
C HIS A 42 7.93 -9.68 18.51
N LEU A 43 8.45 -10.90 18.74
CA LEU A 43 9.35 -11.56 17.79
C LEU A 43 8.67 -11.84 16.45
N LEU A 44 7.42 -12.32 16.48
CA LEU A 44 6.62 -12.48 15.25
C LEU A 44 6.41 -11.12 14.55
N GLY A 45 6.22 -10.05 15.31
CA GLY A 45 6.18 -8.70 14.80
C GLY A 45 7.47 -8.30 14.08
N ALA A 46 8.61 -8.48 14.71
CA ALA A 46 9.92 -8.19 14.13
C ALA A 46 10.17 -9.00 12.85
N LEU A 47 9.82 -10.29 12.85
CA LEU A 47 9.88 -11.14 11.67
C LEU A 47 8.97 -10.64 10.55
N SER A 48 7.73 -10.26 10.87
CA SER A 48 6.77 -9.75 9.88
C SER A 48 7.25 -8.44 9.24
N PHE A 49 7.81 -7.52 10.01
CA PHE A 49 8.43 -6.29 9.47
C PHE A 49 9.65 -6.60 8.61
N THR A 50 10.47 -7.59 8.99
CA THR A 50 11.63 -8.02 8.19
C THR A 50 11.18 -8.57 6.84
N VAL A 51 10.19 -9.47 6.83
CA VAL A 51 9.62 -10.03 5.60
C VAL A 51 9.01 -8.94 4.73
N LEU A 52 8.21 -8.04 5.31
CA LEU A 52 7.64 -6.90 4.59
C LEU A 52 8.74 -6.04 3.95
N TYR A 53 9.77 -5.68 4.72
CA TYR A 53 10.87 -4.87 4.23
C TYR A 53 11.58 -5.53 3.04
N LEU A 54 11.99 -6.80 3.18
CA LEU A 54 12.68 -7.54 2.13
C LEU A 54 11.80 -7.74 0.88
N ALA A 55 10.52 -8.05 1.07
CA ALA A 55 9.57 -8.19 -0.03
C ALA A 55 9.33 -6.85 -0.75
N ALA A 56 9.18 -5.76 0.01
CA ALA A 56 8.98 -4.43 -0.55
C ALA A 56 10.18 -3.94 -1.37
N LEU A 57 11.41 -4.41 -1.10
CA LEU A 57 12.59 -4.09 -1.92
C LEU A 57 12.44 -4.56 -3.37
N LYS A 58 11.61 -5.58 -3.64
CA LYS A 58 11.32 -6.07 -4.99
C LYS A 58 10.33 -5.19 -5.75
N ALA A 59 9.63 -4.29 -5.07
CA ALA A 59 8.68 -3.37 -5.67
C ALA A 59 9.33 -2.03 -6.08
N PRO A 60 8.82 -1.33 -7.11
CA PRO A 60 9.25 0.01 -7.47
C PRO A 60 9.15 0.99 -6.29
N ARG A 61 10.01 2.01 -6.28
CA ARG A 61 10.08 3.00 -5.18
C ARG A 61 8.72 3.60 -4.82
N GLU A 62 7.90 3.90 -5.82
CA GLU A 62 6.57 4.47 -5.62
C GLU A 62 5.62 3.51 -4.90
N GLN A 63 5.62 2.23 -5.28
CA GLN A 63 4.84 1.19 -4.62
C GLN A 63 5.33 0.94 -3.20
N ARG A 64 6.65 0.95 -2.97
CA ARG A 64 7.21 0.88 -1.61
C ARG A 64 6.70 1.99 -0.71
N LEU A 65 6.65 3.23 -1.23
CA LEU A 65 6.10 4.35 -0.48
C LEU A 65 4.63 4.13 -0.13
N GLN A 66 3.82 3.63 -1.08
CA GLN A 66 2.42 3.28 -0.83
C GLN A 66 2.29 2.22 0.27
N VAL A 67 3.13 1.19 0.25
CA VAL A 67 3.16 0.13 1.28
C VAL A 67 3.42 0.72 2.67
N TRP A 68 4.42 1.59 2.82
CA TRP A 68 4.73 2.19 4.13
C TRP A 68 3.66 3.19 4.60
N ILE A 69 3.05 3.95 3.69
CA ILE A 69 1.88 4.77 4.02
C ILE A 69 0.72 3.88 4.45
N CYS A 70 0.51 2.73 3.78
CA CYS A 70 -0.51 1.76 4.18
C CYS A 70 -0.28 1.24 5.59
N VAL A 71 0.95 0.90 5.97
CA VAL A 71 1.28 0.47 7.34
C VAL A 71 0.80 1.51 8.37
N VAL A 72 1.08 2.80 8.14
CA VAL A 72 0.68 3.88 9.06
C VAL A 72 -0.84 4.06 9.08
N VAL A 73 -1.46 4.16 7.91
CA VAL A 73 -2.90 4.38 7.76
C VAL A 73 -3.70 3.22 8.35
N ALA A 74 -3.32 1.98 8.00
CA ALA A 74 -4.00 0.80 8.50
C ALA A 74 -3.83 0.63 10.02
N THR A 75 -2.66 0.99 10.57
CA THR A 75 -2.47 1.00 12.03
C THR A 75 -3.47 1.94 12.71
N ALA A 76 -3.74 3.11 12.14
CA ALA A 76 -4.73 4.02 12.69
C ALA A 76 -6.15 3.42 12.66
N TYR A 77 -6.52 2.72 11.56
CA TYR A 77 -7.79 2.00 11.47
C TYR A 77 -7.87 0.83 12.47
N GLU A 78 -6.76 0.11 12.67
CA GLU A 78 -6.68 -0.97 13.66
C GLU A 78 -6.85 -0.48 15.08
N VAL A 79 -6.15 0.60 15.46
CA VAL A 79 -6.31 1.24 16.77
C VAL A 79 -7.77 1.66 16.97
N PHE A 80 -8.37 2.28 15.95
CA PHE A 80 -9.77 2.69 16.04
C PHE A 80 -10.71 1.48 16.14
N GLY A 81 -10.57 0.50 15.26
CA GLY A 81 -11.47 -0.66 15.18
C GLY A 81 -11.40 -1.57 16.40
N SER A 82 -10.18 -1.91 16.85
CA SER A 82 -9.97 -2.88 17.92
C SER A 82 -9.94 -2.26 19.33
N LEU A 83 -9.32 -1.08 19.50
CA LEU A 83 -9.10 -0.50 20.83
C LEU A 83 -10.11 0.59 21.19
N VAL A 84 -10.63 1.34 20.21
CA VAL A 84 -11.58 2.44 20.45
C VAL A 84 -13.01 1.99 20.25
N TRP A 85 -13.32 1.43 19.08
CA TRP A 85 -14.68 0.93 18.79
C TRP A 85 -14.94 -0.44 19.41
N GLY A 86 -13.92 -1.31 19.49
CA GLY A 86 -14.06 -2.65 20.05
C GLY A 86 -14.88 -3.59 19.16
N ILE A 87 -14.85 -3.42 17.83
CA ILE A 87 -15.63 -4.23 16.89
C ILE A 87 -15.04 -5.64 16.72
N TYR A 88 -13.77 -5.80 17.00
CA TYR A 88 -13.03 -7.06 17.15
C TYR A 88 -11.93 -6.90 18.20
N HIS A 89 -11.47 -8.02 18.75
CA HIS A 89 -10.42 -8.05 19.75
C HIS A 89 -9.36 -9.09 19.41
N TYR A 90 -8.11 -8.72 19.64
CA TYR A 90 -6.99 -9.66 19.58
C TYR A 90 -6.88 -10.46 20.87
N ARG A 91 -6.30 -11.66 20.77
CA ARG A 91 -6.24 -12.66 21.84
C ARG A 91 -5.68 -12.16 23.17
N PHE A 92 -4.68 -11.27 23.14
CA PHE A 92 -4.10 -10.67 24.34
C PHE A 92 -4.67 -9.29 24.70
N HIS A 93 -5.79 -8.88 24.10
CA HIS A 93 -6.40 -7.56 24.29
C HIS A 93 -5.43 -6.39 23.99
N ASN A 94 -4.48 -6.62 23.10
CA ASN A 94 -3.52 -5.63 22.60
C ASN A 94 -3.69 -5.48 21.07
N LEU A 95 -2.97 -4.54 20.48
CA LEU A 95 -2.72 -4.54 19.04
C LEU A 95 -1.38 -5.25 18.77
N PRO A 96 -1.38 -6.47 18.19
CA PRO A 96 -0.16 -7.20 17.96
C PRO A 96 0.78 -6.45 17.00
N VAL A 97 2.08 -6.44 17.30
CA VAL A 97 3.08 -5.71 16.50
C VAL A 97 3.18 -6.21 15.07
N TYR A 98 2.81 -7.47 14.79
CA TYR A 98 2.78 -8.00 13.43
C TYR A 98 1.62 -7.46 12.57
N VAL A 99 0.55 -6.92 13.16
CA VAL A 99 -0.64 -6.47 12.42
C VAL A 99 -0.33 -5.31 11.49
N PRO A 100 0.34 -4.23 11.90
CA PRO A 100 0.79 -3.18 10.98
C PRO A 100 1.59 -3.71 9.79
N ALA A 101 2.54 -4.62 10.04
CA ALA A 101 3.33 -5.25 8.97
C ALA A 101 2.44 -6.13 8.07
N GLY A 102 1.47 -6.85 8.66
CA GLY A 102 0.48 -7.66 7.95
C GLY A 102 -0.31 -6.85 6.93
N HIS A 103 -0.80 -5.67 7.31
CA HIS A 103 -1.46 -4.75 6.38
C HIS A 103 -0.56 -4.33 5.22
N GLY A 104 0.71 -4.05 5.51
CA GLY A 104 1.71 -3.76 4.47
C GLY A 104 1.91 -4.95 3.53
N ILE A 105 1.94 -6.20 4.04
CA ILE A 105 2.06 -7.43 3.26
C ILE A 105 0.83 -7.62 2.36
N VAL A 106 -0.37 -7.46 2.89
CA VAL A 106 -1.63 -7.53 2.13
C VAL A 106 -1.65 -6.51 1.00
N TYR A 107 -1.27 -5.28 1.31
CA TYR A 107 -1.24 -4.22 0.32
C TYR A 107 -0.20 -4.47 -0.78
N LEU A 108 1.00 -4.92 -0.40
CA LEU A 108 2.06 -5.31 -1.34
C LEU A 108 1.61 -6.48 -2.23
N PHE A 109 0.97 -7.50 -1.65
CA PHE A 109 0.40 -8.62 -2.40
C PHE A 109 -0.56 -8.14 -3.49
N GLY A 110 -1.47 -7.21 -3.15
CA GLY A 110 -2.37 -6.59 -4.11
C GLY A 110 -1.65 -5.83 -5.23
N LEU A 111 -0.63 -5.04 -4.88
CA LEU A 111 0.16 -4.30 -5.87
C LEU A 111 0.94 -5.22 -6.83
N LEU A 112 1.49 -6.32 -6.33
CA LEU A 112 2.20 -7.31 -7.13
C LEU A 112 1.28 -8.03 -8.11
N ALA A 113 0.01 -8.25 -7.74
CA ALA A 113 -0.97 -8.93 -8.58
C ALA A 113 -1.20 -8.23 -9.92
N VAL A 114 -1.15 -6.89 -9.94
CA VAL A 114 -1.34 -6.09 -11.18
C VAL A 114 -0.35 -6.46 -12.27
N GLN A 115 0.84 -6.93 -11.89
CA GLN A 115 1.95 -7.22 -12.82
C GLN A 115 1.97 -8.70 -13.24
N THR A 116 1.01 -9.51 -12.79
CA THR A 116 1.00 -10.94 -13.09
C THR A 116 0.46 -11.24 -14.49
N PRO A 117 0.98 -12.28 -15.16
CA PRO A 117 0.42 -12.77 -16.42
C PRO A 117 -1.06 -13.17 -16.29
N LEU A 118 -1.49 -13.62 -15.12
CA LEU A 118 -2.89 -13.97 -14.84
C LEU A 118 -3.82 -12.77 -15.07
N VAL A 119 -3.47 -11.61 -14.51
CA VAL A 119 -4.25 -10.37 -14.69
C VAL A 119 -4.21 -9.91 -16.15
N ALA A 120 -3.04 -9.96 -16.78
CA ALA A 120 -2.89 -9.60 -18.19
C ALA A 120 -3.74 -10.52 -19.11
N ARG A 121 -3.79 -11.82 -18.84
CA ARG A 121 -4.49 -12.82 -19.67
C ARG A 121 -6.01 -12.83 -19.46
N HIS A 122 -6.47 -12.71 -18.23
CA HIS A 122 -7.89 -12.89 -17.90
C HIS A 122 -8.62 -11.57 -17.70
N GLY A 123 -7.89 -10.46 -17.52
CA GLY A 123 -8.48 -9.13 -17.42
C GLY A 123 -9.60 -9.06 -16.39
N ARG A 124 -10.68 -8.35 -16.73
CA ARG A 124 -11.82 -8.12 -15.82
C ARG A 124 -12.59 -9.36 -15.39
N ARG A 125 -12.41 -10.51 -16.03
CA ARG A 125 -13.03 -11.77 -15.58
C ARG A 125 -12.66 -12.09 -14.13
N LEU A 126 -11.43 -11.77 -13.72
CA LEU A 126 -10.98 -11.95 -12.33
C LEU A 126 -11.74 -11.07 -11.33
N ALA A 127 -12.13 -9.86 -11.73
CA ALA A 127 -12.96 -9.02 -10.88
C ALA A 127 -14.36 -9.64 -10.66
N TYR A 128 -14.96 -10.21 -11.70
CA TYR A 128 -16.24 -10.92 -11.57
C TYR A 128 -16.13 -12.18 -10.73
N VAL A 129 -15.01 -12.91 -10.82
CA VAL A 129 -14.76 -14.08 -9.96
C VAL A 129 -14.64 -13.66 -8.49
N ALA A 130 -13.87 -12.60 -8.20
CA ALA A 130 -13.75 -12.06 -6.84
C ALA A 130 -15.11 -11.56 -6.32
N LEU A 131 -15.88 -10.87 -7.16
CA LEU A 131 -17.22 -10.41 -6.80
C LEU A 131 -18.19 -11.56 -6.53
N ALA A 132 -18.16 -12.61 -7.36
CA ALA A 132 -18.97 -13.82 -7.15
C ALA A 132 -18.59 -14.51 -5.83
N GLY A 133 -17.30 -14.65 -5.55
CA GLY A 133 -16.81 -15.22 -4.28
C GLY A 133 -17.27 -14.40 -3.07
N ALA A 134 -17.09 -13.07 -3.11
CA ALA A 134 -17.53 -12.17 -2.04
C ALA A 134 -19.05 -12.20 -1.87
N GLY A 135 -19.82 -12.17 -2.97
CA GLY A 135 -21.28 -12.25 -2.95
C GLY A 135 -21.79 -13.58 -2.40
N THR A 136 -21.16 -14.69 -2.81
CA THR A 136 -21.49 -16.02 -2.27
C THR A 136 -21.24 -16.09 -0.78
N TRP A 137 -20.08 -15.59 -0.31
CA TRP A 137 -19.77 -15.59 1.12
C TRP A 137 -20.76 -14.71 1.90
N ALA A 138 -21.05 -13.50 1.42
CA ALA A 138 -22.05 -12.62 2.04
C ALA A 138 -23.45 -13.29 2.09
N LEU A 139 -23.88 -13.92 1.01
CA LEU A 139 -25.17 -14.65 0.97
C LEU A 139 -25.19 -15.80 1.97
N LEU A 140 -24.13 -16.61 2.02
CA LEU A 140 -24.01 -17.69 2.98
C LEU A 140 -24.00 -17.15 4.43
N GLY A 141 -23.34 -16.00 4.68
CA GLY A 141 -23.31 -15.33 5.99
C GLY A 141 -24.68 -14.86 6.46
N LEU A 142 -25.57 -14.52 5.51
CA LEU A 142 -26.95 -14.11 5.82
C LEU A 142 -27.95 -15.28 5.91
N THR A 143 -27.64 -16.45 5.33
CA THR A 143 -28.62 -17.53 5.16
C THR A 143 -28.22 -18.83 5.84
N VAL A 144 -27.12 -19.45 5.43
CA VAL A 144 -26.74 -20.81 5.86
C VAL A 144 -25.84 -20.78 7.11
N LEU A 145 -24.81 -19.91 7.11
CA LEU A 145 -23.83 -19.88 8.19
C LEU A 145 -24.43 -19.55 9.56
N PRO A 146 -25.49 -18.72 9.69
CA PRO A 146 -26.14 -18.49 10.98
C PRO A 146 -26.66 -19.77 11.66
N ALA A 147 -27.13 -20.74 10.88
CA ALA A 147 -27.60 -22.02 11.43
C ALA A 147 -26.46 -22.88 12.01
N VAL A 148 -25.23 -22.69 11.53
CA VAL A 148 -24.05 -23.46 11.97
C VAL A 148 -23.26 -22.69 13.05
N THR A 149 -23.12 -21.38 12.87
CA THR A 149 -22.23 -20.54 13.72
C THR A 149 -22.98 -19.79 14.82
N GLY A 150 -24.31 -19.72 14.74
CA GLY A 150 -25.13 -18.86 15.60
C GLY A 150 -24.95 -17.36 15.33
N ARG A 151 -24.32 -16.96 14.21
CA ARG A 151 -23.99 -15.58 13.90
C ARG A 151 -24.52 -15.14 12.55
N LEU A 152 -25.35 -14.10 12.53
CA LEU A 152 -25.83 -13.45 11.32
C LEU A 152 -24.82 -12.40 10.86
N ASP A 153 -24.37 -12.49 9.62
CA ASP A 153 -23.31 -11.61 9.08
C ASP A 153 -23.85 -10.45 8.25
N VAL A 154 -24.59 -9.56 8.91
CA VAL A 154 -25.07 -8.32 8.27
C VAL A 154 -23.91 -7.36 8.00
N GLN A 155 -22.95 -7.28 8.93
CA GLN A 155 -21.78 -6.39 8.79
C GLN A 155 -20.95 -6.73 7.57
N GLY A 156 -20.63 -8.01 7.35
CA GLY A 156 -19.90 -8.45 6.16
C GLY A 156 -20.66 -8.16 4.86
N ALA A 157 -21.99 -8.40 4.87
CA ALA A 157 -22.83 -8.13 3.71
C ALA A 157 -22.93 -6.64 3.37
N LEU A 158 -22.86 -5.74 4.34
CA LEU A 158 -22.86 -4.29 4.11
C LEU A 158 -21.60 -3.80 3.39
N TRP A 159 -20.49 -4.51 3.47
CA TRP A 159 -19.28 -4.19 2.71
C TRP A 159 -19.38 -4.59 1.23
N LEU A 160 -20.30 -5.51 0.86
CA LEU A 160 -20.40 -6.03 -0.49
C LEU A 160 -20.71 -4.97 -1.56
N PRO A 161 -21.70 -4.07 -1.42
CA PRO A 161 -21.96 -3.01 -2.40
C PRO A 161 -20.75 -2.10 -2.61
N TYR A 162 -20.07 -1.76 -1.51
CA TYR A 162 -18.88 -0.94 -1.54
C TYR A 162 -17.73 -1.63 -2.28
N PHE A 163 -17.43 -2.88 -1.92
CA PHE A 163 -16.41 -3.69 -2.60
C PHE A 163 -16.74 -3.88 -4.10
N ALA A 164 -18.01 -4.17 -4.43
CA ALA A 164 -18.46 -4.28 -5.81
C ALA A 164 -18.23 -3.01 -6.62
N TYR A 165 -18.53 -1.84 -6.04
CA TYR A 165 -18.27 -0.56 -6.69
C TYR A 165 -16.79 -0.41 -7.07
N PHE A 166 -15.87 -0.68 -6.15
CA PHE A 166 -14.43 -0.58 -6.42
C PHE A 166 -13.94 -1.62 -7.42
N LEU A 167 -14.41 -2.86 -7.34
CA LEU A 167 -14.09 -3.90 -8.33
C LEU A 167 -14.56 -3.55 -9.74
N LEU A 168 -15.74 -2.95 -9.86
CA LEU A 168 -16.35 -2.72 -11.18
C LEU A 168 -15.96 -1.36 -11.78
N ARG A 169 -15.68 -0.34 -10.96
CA ARG A 169 -15.46 1.04 -11.41
C ARG A 169 -14.02 1.50 -11.31
N SER A 170 -13.23 0.99 -10.36
CA SER A 170 -11.85 1.44 -10.18
C SER A 170 -10.91 0.84 -11.23
N PRO A 171 -9.94 1.61 -11.75
CA PRO A 171 -8.83 1.06 -12.53
C PRO A 171 -7.92 0.14 -11.69
N ARG A 172 -7.99 0.22 -10.35
CA ARG A 172 -7.22 -0.61 -9.41
C ARG A 172 -7.92 -1.92 -9.05
N TRP A 173 -8.96 -2.30 -9.78
CA TRP A 173 -9.69 -3.57 -9.54
C TRP A 173 -8.77 -4.80 -9.34
N PRO A 174 -7.59 -4.94 -10.02
CA PRO A 174 -6.75 -6.12 -9.79
C PRO A 174 -6.16 -6.16 -8.38
N VAL A 175 -5.87 -4.98 -7.81
CA VAL A 175 -5.41 -4.85 -6.42
C VAL A 175 -6.49 -5.37 -5.47
N PHE A 176 -7.74 -4.91 -5.64
CA PHE A 176 -8.84 -5.31 -4.77
C PHE A 176 -9.22 -6.80 -4.92
N ALA A 177 -9.21 -7.32 -6.16
CA ALA A 177 -9.45 -8.73 -6.41
C ALA A 177 -8.40 -9.63 -5.72
N ALA A 178 -7.12 -9.23 -5.75
CA ALA A 178 -6.06 -9.96 -5.07
C ALA A 178 -6.13 -9.80 -3.55
N ILE A 179 -6.41 -8.59 -3.06
CA ILE A 179 -6.58 -8.32 -1.63
C ILE A 179 -7.73 -9.18 -1.06
N PHE A 180 -8.82 -9.35 -1.81
CA PHE A 180 -9.91 -10.22 -1.36
C PHE A 180 -9.42 -11.64 -1.05
N ILE A 181 -8.50 -12.20 -1.84
CA ILE A 181 -7.96 -13.55 -1.62
C ILE A 181 -7.16 -13.60 -0.31
N ILE A 182 -6.17 -12.74 -0.15
CA ILE A 182 -5.28 -12.77 1.03
C ILE A 182 -6.01 -12.33 2.30
N VAL A 183 -6.94 -11.38 2.23
CA VAL A 183 -7.74 -10.96 3.39
C VAL A 183 -8.70 -12.07 3.81
N SER A 184 -9.34 -12.77 2.86
CA SER A 184 -10.20 -13.91 3.18
C SER A 184 -9.41 -15.01 3.88
N GLU A 185 -8.19 -15.30 3.39
CA GLU A 185 -7.29 -16.26 4.04
C GLU A 185 -6.92 -15.80 5.46
N LEU A 186 -6.48 -14.56 5.64
CA LEU A 186 -6.12 -14.01 6.94
C LEU A 186 -7.28 -14.06 7.94
N GLU A 187 -8.47 -13.65 7.51
CA GLU A 187 -9.65 -13.62 8.38
C GLU A 187 -10.09 -15.02 8.80
N ILE A 188 -10.11 -15.97 7.85
CA ILE A 188 -10.43 -17.36 8.16
C ILE A 188 -9.38 -17.98 9.09
N CYS A 189 -8.09 -17.83 8.78
CA CYS A 189 -7.02 -18.38 9.62
C CYS A 189 -6.99 -17.70 10.99
N GLY A 190 -7.04 -16.36 11.04
CA GLY A 190 -6.91 -15.62 12.28
C GLY A 190 -8.06 -15.88 13.25
N THR A 191 -9.30 -15.95 12.77
CA THR A 191 -10.45 -16.28 13.62
C THR A 191 -10.52 -17.77 13.98
N SER A 192 -10.16 -18.66 13.05
CA SER A 192 -10.14 -20.12 13.31
C SER A 192 -9.05 -20.53 14.29
N PHE A 193 -7.90 -19.86 14.25
CA PHE A 193 -6.79 -20.10 15.19
C PHE A 193 -6.96 -19.34 16.51
N GLY A 194 -7.96 -18.44 16.62
CA GLY A 194 -8.23 -17.66 17.82
C GLY A 194 -7.26 -16.50 18.04
N ASN A 195 -6.59 -15.99 16.99
CA ASN A 195 -5.71 -14.83 17.08
C ASN A 195 -6.52 -13.54 17.34
N TRP A 196 -7.71 -13.45 16.75
CA TRP A 196 -8.72 -12.42 17.02
C TRP A 196 -10.13 -12.97 16.87
N TYR A 197 -11.08 -12.24 17.38
CA TYR A 197 -12.51 -12.52 17.23
C TYR A 197 -13.31 -11.25 17.03
N TRP A 198 -14.28 -11.31 16.13
CA TRP A 198 -15.23 -10.25 15.88
C TRP A 198 -16.37 -10.31 16.89
N MET A 199 -16.81 -9.16 17.35
CA MET A 199 -17.98 -9.10 18.24
C MET A 199 -19.23 -9.62 17.53
N PRO A 200 -20.10 -10.39 18.20
CA PRO A 200 -21.35 -10.89 17.59
C PRO A 200 -22.25 -9.78 17.09
N VAL A 201 -22.20 -8.65 17.75
CA VAL A 201 -22.92 -7.42 17.43
C VAL A 201 -21.92 -6.27 17.56
N ALA A 202 -21.79 -5.48 16.50
CA ALA A 202 -20.88 -4.33 16.49
C ALA A 202 -21.28 -3.31 17.54
N PRO A 203 -20.39 -2.90 18.46
CA PRO A 203 -20.67 -1.82 19.39
C PRO A 203 -21.10 -0.56 18.63
N TRP A 204 -21.88 0.32 19.27
CA TRP A 204 -22.45 1.57 18.75
C TRP A 204 -23.52 1.41 17.65
N THR A 205 -23.34 0.51 16.69
CA THR A 205 -24.27 0.35 15.56
C THR A 205 -25.27 -0.78 15.76
N HIS A 206 -25.00 -1.69 16.69
CA HIS A 206 -25.81 -2.89 16.96
C HIS A 206 -26.03 -3.79 15.74
N ILE A 207 -25.14 -3.73 14.75
CA ILE A 207 -25.18 -4.55 13.54
C ILE A 207 -24.61 -5.94 13.84
N PRO A 208 -25.34 -7.04 13.55
CA PRO A 208 -24.83 -8.40 13.69
C PRO A 208 -23.65 -8.66 12.78
N SER A 209 -22.68 -9.45 13.25
CA SER A 209 -21.42 -9.73 12.57
C SER A 209 -21.06 -11.21 12.59
N GLY A 210 -20.56 -11.69 11.46
CA GLY A 210 -19.88 -12.98 11.37
C GLY A 210 -18.55 -13.01 12.14
N ASN A 211 -17.93 -14.19 12.19
CA ASN A 211 -16.58 -14.36 12.73
C ASN A 211 -15.79 -15.33 11.84
N PRO A 212 -15.12 -14.83 10.79
CA PRO A 212 -15.03 -13.43 10.40
C PRO A 212 -16.26 -12.91 9.63
N PRO A 213 -16.42 -11.57 9.49
CA PRO A 213 -17.36 -10.99 8.55
C PRO A 213 -16.95 -11.29 7.10
N SER A 214 -17.92 -11.55 6.21
CA SER A 214 -17.66 -12.13 4.88
C SER A 214 -16.85 -11.26 3.90
N VAL A 215 -17.05 -9.97 3.89
CA VAL A 215 -16.46 -9.06 2.87
C VAL A 215 -15.59 -7.99 3.54
N VAL A 216 -14.81 -8.36 4.55
CA VAL A 216 -13.86 -7.44 5.25
C VAL A 216 -12.88 -6.80 4.26
N ALA A 217 -12.56 -7.47 3.15
CA ALA A 217 -11.76 -6.90 2.07
C ALA A 217 -12.31 -5.57 1.53
N GLY A 218 -13.61 -5.27 1.71
CA GLY A 218 -14.19 -3.97 1.41
C GLY A 218 -13.56 -2.83 2.22
N GLY A 219 -13.12 -3.09 3.46
CA GLY A 219 -12.39 -2.14 4.28
C GLY A 219 -11.05 -1.70 3.65
N TYR A 220 -10.38 -2.59 2.91
CA TYR A 220 -9.16 -2.24 2.20
C TYR A 220 -9.37 -1.26 1.05
N CYS A 221 -10.58 -1.17 0.50
CA CYS A 221 -10.91 -0.12 -0.46
C CYS A 221 -10.82 1.28 0.18
N VAL A 222 -11.24 1.40 1.46
CA VAL A 222 -11.10 2.63 2.25
C VAL A 222 -9.63 2.90 2.56
N ILE A 223 -8.90 1.87 2.98
CA ILE A 223 -7.45 1.98 3.25
C ILE A 223 -6.72 2.46 2.00
N ASP A 224 -6.96 1.84 0.81
CA ASP A 224 -6.34 2.25 -0.45
C ASP A 224 -6.66 3.71 -0.81
N ALA A 225 -7.92 4.12 -0.69
CA ALA A 225 -8.32 5.51 -0.93
C ALA A 225 -7.60 6.47 0.02
N SER A 226 -7.45 6.12 1.29
CA SER A 226 -6.72 6.90 2.30
C SER A 226 -5.22 6.97 2.00
N VAL A 227 -4.61 5.85 1.60
CA VAL A 227 -3.19 5.78 1.19
C VAL A 227 -2.93 6.71 0.00
N LEU A 228 -3.81 6.67 -1.01
CA LEU A 228 -3.67 7.52 -2.20
C LEU A 228 -3.91 9.00 -1.86
N SER A 229 -4.82 9.32 -0.96
CA SER A 229 -5.06 10.68 -0.48
C SER A 229 -3.85 11.24 0.27
N VAL A 230 -3.26 10.46 1.17
CA VAL A 230 -2.03 10.83 1.88
C VAL A 230 -0.87 11.03 0.90
N LEU A 231 -0.73 10.12 -0.07
CA LEU A 231 0.32 10.23 -1.09
C LEU A 231 0.16 11.51 -1.93
N TRP A 232 -1.07 11.85 -2.31
CA TRP A 232 -1.40 13.08 -3.03
C TRP A 232 -1.04 14.33 -2.21
N LEU A 233 -1.41 14.36 -0.92
CA LEU A 233 -1.08 15.45 0.00
C LEU A 233 0.44 15.64 0.13
N VAL A 234 1.19 14.55 0.34
CA VAL A 234 2.66 14.58 0.47
C VAL A 234 3.32 15.12 -0.81
N ARG A 235 2.81 14.72 -1.98
CA ARG A 235 3.34 15.20 -3.28
C ARG A 235 3.07 16.69 -3.48
N ASN A 236 1.84 17.14 -3.23
CA ASN A 236 1.47 18.53 -3.41
C ASN A 236 2.21 19.44 -2.41
N TYR A 237 2.37 19.00 -1.18
CA TYR A 237 3.15 19.74 -0.18
C TYR A 237 4.61 19.91 -0.61
N ARG A 238 5.25 18.85 -1.14
CA ARG A 238 6.63 18.93 -1.67
C ARG A 238 6.75 19.87 -2.85
N VAL A 239 5.78 19.86 -3.77
CA VAL A 239 5.75 20.79 -4.91
C VAL A 239 5.64 22.24 -4.40
N GLY A 240 4.74 22.50 -3.45
CA GLY A 240 4.56 23.81 -2.84
C GLY A 240 5.84 24.32 -2.17
N LEU A 241 6.50 23.48 -1.36
CA LEU A 241 7.78 23.83 -0.72
C LEU A 241 8.88 24.13 -1.73
N ASN A 242 9.03 23.30 -2.77
CA ASN A 242 10.02 23.52 -3.81
C ASN A 242 9.78 24.85 -4.55
N THR A 243 8.52 25.18 -4.83
CA THR A 243 8.16 26.46 -5.46
C THR A 243 8.51 27.65 -4.57
N ILE A 244 8.22 27.57 -3.26
CA ILE A 244 8.59 28.59 -2.28
C ILE A 244 10.12 28.74 -2.19
N MET A 245 10.85 27.63 -2.07
CA MET A 245 12.31 27.64 -2.00
C MET A 245 12.96 28.20 -3.26
N THR A 246 12.38 27.89 -4.43
CA THR A 246 12.85 28.47 -5.70
C THR A 246 12.63 29.99 -5.74
N ARG A 247 11.45 30.46 -5.32
CA ARG A 247 11.16 31.90 -5.22
C ARG A 247 12.12 32.60 -4.25
N ILE A 248 12.36 32.03 -3.07
CA ILE A 248 13.30 32.57 -2.10
C ILE A 248 14.71 32.67 -2.71
N LYS A 249 15.19 31.62 -3.37
CA LYS A 249 16.51 31.63 -4.03
C LYS A 249 16.61 32.69 -5.12
N THR A 250 15.56 32.89 -5.92
CA THR A 250 15.55 33.92 -6.97
C THR A 250 15.47 35.35 -6.39
N THR A 251 14.80 35.53 -5.24
CA THR A 251 14.67 36.81 -4.57
C THR A 251 15.96 37.18 -3.81
N ILE A 252 16.71 36.21 -3.28
CA ILE A 252 17.97 36.38 -2.53
C ILE A 252 19.19 36.31 -3.47
N SER A 253 18.98 36.08 -4.77
CA SER A 253 20.10 36.13 -5.73
C SER A 253 20.82 37.48 -5.60
N PRO A 254 22.12 37.52 -5.34
CA PRO A 254 22.80 38.76 -5.06
C PRO A 254 22.62 39.72 -6.24
N MET A 255 22.22 40.96 -5.93
CA MET A 255 22.23 42.03 -6.92
C MET A 255 23.60 41.99 -7.64
N PRO A 256 23.63 42.16 -8.96
CA PRO A 256 24.90 42.24 -9.66
C PRO A 256 25.74 43.32 -9.01
N GLY A 257 26.84 42.94 -8.38
CA GLY A 257 27.76 43.85 -7.75
C GLY A 257 28.16 44.96 -8.75
N PRO A 258 28.48 46.17 -8.27
CA PRO A 258 28.84 47.28 -9.14
C PRO A 258 29.94 46.84 -10.09
N ARG A 259 29.68 46.92 -11.39
CA ARG A 259 30.67 46.66 -12.43
C ARG A 259 31.76 47.71 -12.24
N ILE A 260 32.87 47.38 -11.56
CA ILE A 260 34.06 48.21 -11.51
C ILE A 260 34.64 48.15 -12.92
N TRP A 261 34.40 49.23 -13.66
CA TRP A 261 35.05 49.45 -14.95
C TRP A 261 36.51 49.77 -14.67
N PHE A 262 37.39 48.78 -14.63
CA PHE A 262 38.82 49.00 -14.79
C PHE A 262 39.08 49.43 -16.24
N ARG A 263 39.23 50.75 -16.44
CA ARG A 263 39.82 51.33 -17.64
C ARG A 263 41.24 50.75 -17.75
N ARG A 264 41.44 49.84 -18.66
CA ARG A 264 42.81 49.43 -19.07
C ARG A 264 43.46 50.61 -19.77
N ALA A 265 44.36 51.30 -19.06
CA ALA A 265 45.23 52.28 -19.68
C ALA A 265 46.06 51.64 -20.76
N SER A 266 45.84 52.06 -21.97
CA SER A 266 46.66 51.71 -23.15
C SER A 266 48.08 52.21 -22.96
N ARG A 267 49.02 51.33 -22.78
CA ARG A 267 50.44 51.65 -22.87
C ARG A 267 50.87 51.44 -24.37
N VAL A 268 51.01 52.57 -25.07
CA VAL A 268 51.69 52.64 -26.36
C VAL A 268 53.19 52.52 -26.12
N LYS A 269 53.85 51.59 -26.84
CA LYS A 269 55.25 51.68 -27.31
C LYS A 269 55.37 50.61 -28.38
N SER A 270 55.44 51.06 -29.63
CA SER A 270 56.56 51.26 -30.53
C SER A 270 57.50 50.08 -30.67
N GLY A 271 57.62 49.59 -31.87
CA GLY A 271 58.89 49.10 -32.44
C GLY A 271 58.80 47.75 -33.13
N GLU A 272 58.86 47.84 -34.47
CA GLU A 272 59.60 46.97 -35.41
C GLU A 272 59.15 45.50 -35.53
N VAL A 273 58.70 45.14 -36.66
CA VAL A 273 59.32 44.88 -38.02
C VAL A 273 59.49 43.36 -38.24
N VAL A 274 59.09 43.00 -39.42
CA VAL A 274 59.50 41.85 -40.30
C VAL A 274 58.57 40.63 -40.25
N SER A 275 57.90 40.51 -41.36
CA SER A 275 57.39 39.46 -42.25
C SER A 275 58.32 38.23 -42.39
N PRO A 276 57.96 37.22 -43.21
CA PRO A 276 56.71 36.50 -43.43
C PRO A 276 56.93 34.96 -43.52
N ALA A 277 55.93 34.36 -44.12
CA ALA A 277 55.91 33.01 -44.69
C ALA A 277 55.52 31.89 -43.76
N ALA A 278 54.68 31.09 -44.12
CA ALA A 278 54.09 30.36 -45.19
C ALA A 278 53.59 29.01 -44.66
N THR A 279 52.46 28.65 -45.15
CA THR A 279 52.14 27.31 -45.66
C THR A 279 51.77 26.20 -44.70
N SER A 280 50.54 25.90 -44.78
CA SER A 280 49.85 24.67 -45.29
C SER A 280 49.57 23.58 -44.27
N LEU A 281 48.28 23.23 -44.31
CA LEU A 281 47.72 21.86 -44.52
C LEU A 281 48.09 20.82 -43.45
N ILE A 282 47.20 20.37 -42.66
CA ILE A 282 46.19 19.32 -42.98
C ILE A 282 45.11 19.43 -41.94
#